data_32f1fc1898201586e24a729a0dd8899f
#
_entry.id   32f1fc1898201586e24a729a0dd8899f
#
_cell.length_a   1.000
_cell.length_b   1.000
_cell.length_c   1.000
_cell.angle_alpha   90.00
_cell.angle_beta   90.00
_cell.angle_gamma   90.00
#
_symmetry.space_group_name_H-M   'P 1'
#
loop_
_entity.id
_entity.type
_entity.pdbx_description
1 polymer ?
#
loop_
_entity_poly.entity_id
_entity_poly.type
_entity_poly.pdbx_seq_one_letter_code
_entity_poly.pdbx_strand_id
1 'polypeptide(L)'
;WSFKIVSEGAVASGIRRIEAITSDAVKKYFGSQEELLSEIKLSLKNPQDTLKAVVALQDENTKLKKQLESLLKDKAKSMKADLANEIQVINGIQFLAKQVDLNPESAKDLAYELGTLGTNLFLVLATAEEGKPMLSCYISKELVAAKNLNAGIRL
;
A
#
# COMPACT_ATOMS: atom_id res chain seq x y z
N TRP A 1 -1.51 -12.35 49.21
CA TRP A 1 -1.86 -13.25 48.11
C TRP A 1 -2.21 -12.41 46.89
N SER A 2 -1.50 -12.61 45.78
CA SER A 2 -1.78 -11.91 44.53
C SER A 2 -2.61 -12.80 43.60
N PHE A 3 -3.62 -12.25 42.98
CA PHE A 3 -4.54 -12.91 42.05
C PHE A 3 -4.81 -12.02 40.85
N LYS A 4 -4.80 -12.60 39.64
CA LYS A 4 -5.07 -11.87 38.40
C LYS A 4 -5.89 -12.74 37.47
N ILE A 5 -7.04 -12.24 36.99
CA ILE A 5 -7.74 -12.84 35.85
C ILE A 5 -6.99 -12.44 34.58
N VAL A 6 -6.53 -13.42 33.79
CA VAL A 6 -5.77 -13.19 32.55
C VAL A 6 -6.64 -13.32 31.31
N SER A 7 -7.69 -14.13 31.36
CA SER A 7 -8.64 -14.24 30.26
C SER A 7 -10.05 -14.57 30.74
N GLU A 8 -11.02 -14.14 29.99
CA GLU A 8 -12.43 -14.49 30.10
C GLU A 8 -13.02 -14.63 28.71
N GLY A 9 -13.75 -15.69 28.45
CA GLY A 9 -14.36 -15.92 27.15
C GLY A 9 -15.53 -16.90 27.19
N ALA A 10 -16.37 -16.87 26.17
CA ALA A 10 -17.41 -17.88 25.96
C ALA A 10 -16.79 -19.12 25.28
N VAL A 11 -17.05 -20.30 25.82
CA VAL A 11 -16.62 -21.59 25.25
C VAL A 11 -17.74 -22.25 24.47
N ALA A 12 -18.98 -22.10 24.98
CA ALA A 12 -20.21 -22.61 24.35
C ALA A 12 -21.40 -21.75 24.79
N SER A 13 -22.56 -22.00 24.22
CA SER A 13 -23.78 -21.31 24.64
C SER A 13 -24.04 -21.51 26.15
N GLY A 14 -24.07 -20.42 26.90
CA GLY A 14 -24.26 -20.39 28.34
C GLY A 14 -23.06 -20.81 29.20
N ILE A 15 -21.91 -21.15 28.60
CA ILE A 15 -20.68 -21.55 29.33
C ILE A 15 -19.60 -20.51 29.12
N ARG A 16 -19.10 -19.95 30.23
CA ARG A 16 -17.97 -19.01 30.25
C ARG A 16 -16.77 -19.67 30.91
N ARG A 17 -15.59 -19.41 30.35
CA ARG A 17 -14.29 -19.83 30.88
C ARG A 17 -13.55 -18.62 31.42
N ILE A 18 -13.04 -18.75 32.64
CA ILE A 18 -12.16 -17.76 33.26
C ILE A 18 -10.82 -18.43 33.54
N GLU A 19 -9.76 -17.79 33.14
CA GLU A 19 -8.38 -18.18 33.47
C GLU A 19 -7.80 -17.16 34.43
N ALA A 20 -7.22 -17.64 35.50
CA ALA A 20 -6.60 -16.79 36.51
C ALA A 20 -5.25 -17.37 36.96
N ILE A 21 -4.36 -16.48 37.36
CA ILE A 21 -3.04 -16.80 37.90
C ILE A 21 -2.93 -16.28 39.33
N THR A 22 -2.07 -16.93 40.11
CA THR A 22 -1.85 -16.57 41.51
C THR A 22 -0.35 -16.57 41.84
N SER A 23 0.00 -15.98 42.99
CA SER A 23 1.34 -16.02 43.59
C SER A 23 2.47 -15.59 42.64
N ASP A 24 3.47 -16.42 42.42
CA ASP A 24 4.64 -16.10 41.60
C ASP A 24 4.34 -15.95 40.12
N ALA A 25 3.26 -16.58 39.61
CA ALA A 25 2.80 -16.38 38.24
C ALA A 25 2.30 -14.93 38.04
N VAL A 26 1.69 -14.34 39.06
CA VAL A 26 1.26 -12.90 38.99
C VAL A 26 2.49 -11.98 38.95
N LYS A 27 3.51 -12.26 39.74
CA LYS A 27 4.76 -11.48 39.74
C LYS A 27 5.44 -11.56 38.36
N LYS A 28 5.55 -12.75 37.80
CA LYS A 28 6.11 -12.94 36.42
C LYS A 28 5.31 -12.19 35.38
N TYR A 29 3.98 -12.26 35.47
CA TYR A 29 3.10 -11.55 34.54
C TYR A 29 3.32 -10.04 34.58
N PHE A 30 3.32 -9.42 35.76
CA PHE A 30 3.55 -7.98 35.88
C PHE A 30 4.99 -7.60 35.52
N GLY A 31 5.99 -8.42 35.89
CA GLY A 31 7.38 -8.21 35.49
C GLY A 31 7.54 -8.18 33.95
N SER A 32 6.95 -9.13 33.24
CA SER A 32 6.99 -9.13 31.78
C SER A 32 6.28 -7.93 31.14
N GLN A 33 5.19 -7.43 31.76
CA GLN A 33 4.52 -6.21 31.27
C GLN A 33 5.38 -4.96 31.51
N GLU A 34 6.08 -4.90 32.65
CA GLU A 34 6.98 -3.79 32.95
C GLU A 34 8.20 -3.79 32.02
N GLU A 35 8.79 -4.95 31.76
CA GLU A 35 9.87 -5.11 30.80
C GLU A 35 9.43 -4.65 29.39
N LEU A 36 8.28 -5.13 28.90
CA LEU A 36 7.73 -4.73 27.61
C LEU A 36 7.50 -3.22 27.53
N LEU A 37 6.92 -2.62 28.59
CA LEU A 37 6.70 -1.18 28.62
C LEU A 37 8.03 -0.40 28.60
N SER A 38 9.05 -0.92 29.29
CA SER A 38 10.39 -0.34 29.30
C SER A 38 11.05 -0.41 27.92
N GLU A 39 10.92 -1.52 27.22
CA GLU A 39 11.41 -1.68 25.85
C GLU A 39 10.71 -0.72 24.88
N ILE A 40 9.38 -0.55 25.00
CA ILE A 40 8.61 0.41 24.20
C ILE A 40 9.11 1.85 24.48
N LYS A 41 9.31 2.21 25.74
CA LYS A 41 9.85 3.53 26.11
C LYS A 41 11.24 3.75 25.52
N LEU A 42 12.11 2.76 25.57
CA LEU A 42 13.45 2.84 25.00
C LEU A 42 13.38 3.01 23.49
N SER A 43 12.54 2.26 22.79
CA SER A 43 12.36 2.38 21.32
C SER A 43 11.87 3.76 20.91
N LEU A 44 11.09 4.42 21.75
CA LEU A 44 10.59 5.78 21.58
C LEU A 44 11.54 6.86 22.13
N LYS A 45 12.79 6.51 22.50
CA LYS A 45 13.78 7.43 23.07
C LYS A 45 13.38 8.02 24.43
N ASN A 46 12.70 7.24 25.26
CA ASN A 46 12.29 7.60 26.62
C ASN A 46 11.47 8.89 26.73
N PRO A 47 10.33 9.01 26.05
CA PRO A 47 9.49 10.20 26.19
C PRO A 47 8.89 10.28 27.59
N GLN A 48 8.62 11.49 28.07
CA GLN A 48 7.92 11.69 29.35
C GLN A 48 6.50 11.09 29.34
N ASP A 49 5.81 11.19 28.19
CA ASP A 49 4.49 10.63 27.97
C ASP A 49 4.55 9.66 26.79
N THR A 50 4.62 8.36 27.10
CA THR A 50 4.73 7.29 26.11
C THR A 50 3.50 7.23 25.20
N LEU A 51 2.29 7.45 25.76
CA LEU A 51 1.07 7.37 24.97
C LEU A 51 1.01 8.51 23.94
N LYS A 52 1.33 9.73 24.35
CA LYS A 52 1.41 10.88 23.43
C LYS A 52 2.46 10.66 22.34
N ALA A 53 3.60 10.05 22.67
CA ALA A 53 4.63 9.75 21.69
C ALA A 53 4.15 8.73 20.63
N VAL A 54 3.41 7.70 21.04
CA VAL A 54 2.80 6.72 20.11
C VAL A 54 1.77 7.40 19.21
N VAL A 55 0.88 8.22 19.78
CA VAL A 55 -0.13 8.96 18.99
C VAL A 55 0.53 9.90 18.00
N ALA A 56 1.53 10.65 18.42
CA ALA A 56 2.29 11.56 17.54
C ALA A 56 2.95 10.80 16.38
N LEU A 57 3.52 9.62 16.65
CA LEU A 57 4.12 8.76 15.61
C LEU A 57 3.07 8.25 14.61
N GLN A 58 1.88 7.89 15.07
CA GLN A 58 0.78 7.48 14.20
C GLN A 58 0.29 8.64 13.31
N ASP A 59 0.17 9.82 13.88
CA ASP A 59 -0.25 11.03 13.14
C ASP A 59 0.79 11.41 12.09
N GLU A 60 2.08 11.37 12.47
CA GLU A 60 3.18 11.61 11.53
C GLU A 60 3.19 10.59 10.39
N ASN A 61 3.03 9.31 10.70
CA ASN A 61 2.96 8.25 9.69
C ASN A 61 1.80 8.49 8.71
N THR A 62 0.62 8.87 9.23
CA THR A 62 -0.55 9.20 8.41
C THR A 62 -0.31 10.41 7.51
N LYS A 63 0.34 11.45 8.06
CA LYS A 63 0.71 12.66 7.31
C LYS A 63 1.71 12.33 6.20
N LEU A 64 2.76 11.55 6.51
CA LEU A 64 3.77 11.14 5.54
C LEU A 64 3.17 10.30 4.41
N LYS A 65 2.24 9.39 4.72
CA LYS A 65 1.52 8.61 3.70
C LYS A 65 0.73 9.52 2.75
N LYS A 66 -0.01 10.50 3.26
CA LYS A 66 -0.74 11.46 2.43
C LYS A 66 0.19 12.32 1.57
N GLN A 67 1.32 12.75 2.12
CA GLN A 67 2.32 13.51 1.36
C GLN A 67 2.92 12.66 0.23
N LEU A 68 3.23 11.39 0.52
CA LEU A 68 3.72 10.46 -0.49
C LEU A 68 2.71 10.25 -1.62
N GLU A 69 1.43 10.02 -1.30
CA GLU A 69 0.37 9.90 -2.30
C GLU A 69 0.24 11.16 -3.17
N SER A 70 0.31 12.34 -2.55
CA SER A 70 0.26 13.61 -3.29
C SER A 70 1.44 13.76 -4.24
N LEU A 71 2.66 13.47 -3.76
CA LEU A 71 3.87 13.53 -4.58
C LEU A 71 3.83 12.54 -5.76
N LEU A 72 3.32 11.33 -5.54
CA LEU A 72 3.14 10.34 -6.60
C LEU A 72 2.14 10.78 -7.64
N LYS A 73 1.02 11.41 -7.23
CA LYS A 73 0.04 12.00 -8.16
C LYS A 73 0.63 13.14 -8.99
N ASP A 74 1.40 14.03 -8.36
CA ASP A 74 2.04 15.15 -9.05
C ASP A 74 3.11 14.64 -10.04
N LYS A 75 3.88 13.62 -9.65
CA LYS A 75 4.83 12.94 -10.53
C LYS A 75 4.12 12.32 -11.74
N ALA A 76 3.02 11.60 -11.53
CA ALA A 76 2.24 11.00 -12.61
C ALA A 76 1.68 12.06 -13.57
N LYS A 77 1.17 13.19 -13.05
CA LYS A 77 0.70 14.31 -13.90
C LYS A 77 1.80 14.92 -14.75
N SER A 78 2.98 15.14 -14.18
CA SER A 78 4.15 15.64 -14.93
C SER A 78 4.56 14.67 -16.03
N MET A 79 4.62 13.37 -15.70
CA MET A 79 4.95 12.32 -16.67
C MET A 79 3.93 12.19 -17.78
N LYS A 80 2.64 12.46 -17.52
CA LYS A 80 1.58 12.42 -18.54
C LYS A 80 1.88 13.32 -19.72
N ALA A 81 2.29 14.56 -19.45
CA ALA A 81 2.61 15.53 -20.50
C ALA A 81 3.82 15.08 -21.33
N ASP A 82 4.86 14.59 -20.68
CA ASP A 82 6.07 14.11 -21.35
C ASP A 82 5.79 12.87 -22.21
N LEU A 83 5.08 11.89 -21.65
CA LEU A 83 4.74 10.65 -22.35
C LEU A 83 3.78 10.88 -23.53
N ALA A 84 2.86 11.84 -23.41
CA ALA A 84 1.98 12.21 -24.52
C ALA A 84 2.76 12.68 -25.75
N ASN A 85 3.86 13.38 -25.53
CA ASN A 85 4.75 13.86 -26.61
C ASN A 85 5.61 12.73 -27.23
N GLU A 86 5.77 11.62 -26.53
CA GLU A 86 6.54 10.45 -27.01
C GLU A 86 5.68 9.44 -27.77
N ILE A 87 4.37 9.63 -27.86
CA ILE A 87 3.48 8.77 -28.61
C ILE A 87 3.84 8.80 -30.10
N GLN A 88 4.11 7.64 -30.67
CA GLN A 88 4.42 7.49 -32.09
C GLN A 88 3.23 6.92 -32.86
N VAL A 89 3.07 7.32 -34.12
CA VAL A 89 2.04 6.76 -35.00
C VAL A 89 2.67 5.70 -35.89
N ILE A 90 2.25 4.46 -35.72
CA ILE A 90 2.73 3.30 -36.47
C ILE A 90 1.52 2.64 -37.15
N ASN A 91 1.48 2.66 -38.49
CA ASN A 91 0.37 2.09 -39.28
C ASN A 91 -1.03 2.61 -38.83
N GLY A 92 -1.14 3.88 -38.49
CA GLY A 92 -2.40 4.50 -38.04
C GLY A 92 -2.76 4.21 -36.58
N ILE A 93 -1.90 3.56 -35.84
CA ILE A 93 -2.05 3.29 -34.39
C ILE A 93 -1.10 4.20 -33.63
N GLN A 94 -1.61 4.89 -32.64
CA GLN A 94 -0.82 5.63 -31.67
C GLN A 94 -0.22 4.63 -30.69
N PHE A 95 1.10 4.53 -30.65
CA PHE A 95 1.83 3.54 -29.85
C PHE A 95 2.81 4.20 -28.91
N LEU A 96 2.85 3.73 -27.66
CA LEU A 96 3.87 4.08 -26.69
C LEU A 96 4.23 2.85 -25.86
N ALA A 97 5.54 2.54 -25.79
CA ALA A 97 6.08 1.58 -24.85
C ALA A 97 7.19 2.25 -24.07
N LYS A 98 7.05 2.35 -22.77
CA LYS A 98 8.03 3.04 -21.91
C LYS A 98 8.15 2.37 -20.54
N GLN A 99 9.37 2.33 -20.02
CA GLN A 99 9.59 2.06 -18.62
C GLN A 99 9.41 3.35 -17.81
N VAL A 100 8.61 3.28 -16.76
CA VAL A 100 8.30 4.42 -15.88
C VAL A 100 8.69 4.08 -14.43
N ASP A 101 9.21 5.06 -13.73
CA ASP A 101 9.54 4.95 -12.31
C ASP A 101 8.34 5.34 -11.45
N LEU A 102 7.34 4.46 -11.46
CA LEU A 102 6.10 4.54 -10.69
C LEU A 102 5.80 3.17 -10.09
N ASN A 103 4.97 3.13 -9.03
CA ASN A 103 4.39 1.87 -8.59
C ASN A 103 3.35 1.36 -9.62
N PRO A 104 3.01 0.07 -9.63
CA PRO A 104 2.10 -0.51 -10.62
C PRO A 104 0.71 0.14 -10.66
N GLU A 105 0.18 0.55 -9.51
CA GLU A 105 -1.12 1.21 -9.40
C GLU A 105 -1.10 2.59 -10.07
N SER A 106 -0.09 3.42 -9.75
CA SER A 106 0.09 4.73 -10.39
C SER A 106 0.36 4.63 -11.89
N ALA A 107 1.10 3.60 -12.35
CA ALA A 107 1.34 3.36 -13.77
C ALA A 107 0.05 2.96 -14.50
N LYS A 108 -0.80 2.15 -13.88
CA LYS A 108 -2.12 1.78 -14.41
C LYS A 108 -3.02 3.01 -14.54
N ASP A 109 -3.08 3.86 -13.52
CA ASP A 109 -3.85 5.09 -13.55
C ASP A 109 -3.34 6.05 -14.64
N LEU A 110 -2.02 6.18 -14.76
CA LEU A 110 -1.39 6.99 -15.81
C LEU A 110 -1.71 6.46 -17.21
N ALA A 111 -1.65 5.14 -17.41
CA ALA A 111 -2.01 4.51 -18.68
C ALA A 111 -3.48 4.78 -19.05
N TYR A 112 -4.37 4.72 -18.05
CA TYR A 112 -5.79 5.02 -18.26
C TYR A 112 -6.02 6.50 -18.61
N GLU A 113 -5.36 7.42 -17.91
CA GLU A 113 -5.44 8.85 -18.21
C GLU A 113 -4.86 9.21 -19.58
N LEU A 114 -3.73 8.61 -19.97
CA LEU A 114 -3.18 8.74 -21.32
C LEU A 114 -4.14 8.19 -22.39
N GLY A 115 -4.82 7.10 -22.06
CA GLY A 115 -5.83 6.47 -22.90
C GLY A 115 -6.98 7.39 -23.28
N THR A 116 -7.28 8.40 -22.48
CA THR A 116 -8.31 9.39 -22.79
C THR A 116 -7.89 10.42 -23.86
N LEU A 117 -6.60 10.46 -24.23
CA LEU A 117 -6.05 11.44 -25.18
C LEU A 117 -6.23 11.05 -26.66
N GLY A 118 -6.56 9.78 -26.95
CA GLY A 118 -6.68 9.32 -28.33
C GLY A 118 -7.63 8.15 -28.51
N THR A 119 -8.12 7.95 -29.73
CA THR A 119 -9.07 6.89 -30.11
C THR A 119 -8.41 5.62 -30.63
N ASN A 120 -7.19 5.71 -31.15
CA ASN A 120 -6.43 4.58 -31.71
C ASN A 120 -5.12 4.38 -30.93
N LEU A 121 -5.21 4.21 -29.61
CA LEU A 121 -4.07 4.22 -28.73
C LEU A 121 -3.78 2.84 -28.15
N PHE A 122 -2.50 2.44 -28.24
CA PHE A 122 -1.96 1.25 -27.61
C PHE A 122 -0.75 1.64 -26.75
N LEU A 123 -0.90 1.49 -25.44
CA LEU A 123 0.11 1.85 -24.45
C LEU A 123 0.61 0.63 -23.71
N VAL A 124 1.92 0.59 -23.47
CA VAL A 124 2.58 -0.37 -22.59
C VAL A 124 3.50 0.39 -21.64
N LEU A 125 3.17 0.39 -20.37
CA LEU A 125 4.02 0.96 -19.33
C LEU A 125 4.63 -0.16 -18.49
N ALA A 126 5.94 -0.21 -18.45
CA ALA A 126 6.70 -1.14 -17.62
C ALA A 126 7.11 -0.47 -16.31
N THR A 127 6.89 -1.15 -15.19
CA THR A 127 7.33 -0.73 -13.86
C THR A 127 8.14 -1.84 -13.20
N ALA A 128 8.92 -1.50 -12.17
CA ALA A 128 9.60 -2.46 -11.32
C ALA A 128 9.33 -2.09 -9.87
N GLU A 129 8.71 -3.01 -9.12
CA GLU A 129 8.49 -2.88 -7.69
C GLU A 129 9.22 -4.02 -6.98
N GLU A 130 10.09 -3.69 -6.03
CA GLU A 130 10.93 -4.65 -5.30
C GLU A 130 11.67 -5.65 -6.23
N GLY A 131 12.14 -5.17 -7.39
CA GLY A 131 12.85 -6.00 -8.37
C GLY A 131 11.95 -6.89 -9.22
N LYS A 132 10.62 -6.81 -9.08
CA LYS A 132 9.67 -7.55 -9.91
C LYS A 132 9.16 -6.65 -11.04
N PRO A 133 9.38 -7.03 -12.32
CA PRO A 133 8.85 -6.27 -13.44
C PRO A 133 7.34 -6.50 -13.56
N MET A 134 6.62 -5.41 -13.81
CA MET A 134 5.18 -5.45 -14.10
C MET A 134 4.88 -4.63 -15.36
N LEU A 135 3.92 -5.09 -16.14
CA LEU A 135 3.47 -4.42 -17.35
C LEU A 135 2.02 -3.97 -17.18
N SER A 136 1.76 -2.70 -17.46
CA SER A 136 0.42 -2.14 -17.55
C SER A 136 0.12 -1.81 -19.01
N CYS A 137 -0.87 -2.48 -19.59
CA CYS A 137 -1.28 -2.28 -20.98
C CYS A 137 -2.63 -1.57 -21.03
N TYR A 138 -2.74 -0.61 -21.92
CA TYR A 138 -4.01 0.03 -22.28
C TYR A 138 -4.22 -0.03 -23.78
N ILE A 139 -5.39 -0.48 -24.19
CA ILE A 139 -5.82 -0.52 -25.60
C ILE A 139 -7.15 0.23 -25.69
N SER A 140 -7.25 1.20 -26.61
CA SER A 140 -8.49 1.91 -26.83
C SER A 140 -9.60 0.99 -27.33
N LYS A 141 -10.85 1.29 -26.99
CA LYS A 141 -12.02 0.46 -27.37
C LYS A 141 -12.16 0.28 -28.87
N GLU A 142 -11.81 1.29 -29.64
CA GLU A 142 -11.85 1.29 -31.09
C GLU A 142 -10.85 0.28 -31.68
N LEU A 143 -9.65 0.20 -31.13
CA LEU A 143 -8.64 -0.79 -31.54
C LEU A 143 -9.03 -2.22 -31.14
N VAL A 144 -9.62 -2.39 -29.97
CA VAL A 144 -10.15 -3.70 -29.55
C VAL A 144 -11.21 -4.18 -30.55
N ALA A 145 -12.14 -3.31 -30.95
CA ALA A 145 -13.21 -3.66 -31.89
C ALA A 145 -12.69 -3.88 -33.32
N ALA A 146 -11.76 -3.04 -33.80
CA ALA A 146 -11.29 -3.07 -35.18
C ALA A 146 -10.29 -4.22 -35.45
N LYS A 147 -9.46 -4.60 -34.49
CA LYS A 147 -8.37 -5.58 -34.66
C LYS A 147 -8.43 -6.79 -33.74
N ASN A 148 -9.51 -6.95 -32.99
CA ASN A 148 -9.74 -8.03 -32.03
C ASN A 148 -8.57 -8.20 -31.03
N LEU A 149 -7.99 -7.08 -30.61
CA LEU A 149 -6.88 -7.06 -29.65
C LEU A 149 -7.41 -7.21 -28.24
N ASN A 150 -6.72 -7.99 -27.40
CA ASN A 150 -7.08 -8.17 -26.00
C ASN A 150 -5.85 -7.97 -25.11
N ALA A 151 -5.91 -7.00 -24.19
CA ALA A 151 -4.84 -6.74 -23.22
C ALA A 151 -4.65 -7.86 -22.17
N GLY A 152 -5.61 -8.78 -22.08
CA GLY A 152 -5.60 -9.91 -21.13
C GLY A 152 -5.06 -11.22 -21.69
N ILE A 153 -4.57 -11.28 -22.92
CA ILE A 153 -3.92 -12.49 -23.45
C ILE A 153 -2.55 -12.60 -22.77
N ARG A 154 -2.40 -13.63 -21.96
CA ARG A 154 -1.10 -13.98 -21.37
C ARG A 154 -0.12 -14.37 -22.49
N LEU A 155 1.02 -13.74 -22.50
CA LEU A 155 2.22 -14.24 -23.16
C LEU A 155 2.78 -15.39 -22.36
#